data_6368cb16da1d1bcc39b301715681781d
#
_entry.id   6368cb16da1d1bcc39b301715681781d
#
_cell.length_a   1.000
_cell.length_b   1.000
_cell.length_c   1.000
_cell.angle_alpha   90.00
_cell.angle_beta   90.00
_cell.angle_gamma   90.00
#
_symmetry.space_group_name_H-M   'P 1'
#
loop_
_entity.id
_entity.type
_entity.pdbx_description
1 polymer ?
#
loop_
_entity_poly.entity_id
_entity_poly.type
_entity_poly.pdbx_seq_one_letter_code
_entity_poly.pdbx_strand_id
1 'polypeptide(L)'
;MKRADDFQVRRAHLANLTDEELYDRFWNLAEQIVDPLLELGRKNTTPSIERSILLRMGFSSLEVKPIVEGVMNKNMMGKGAGNVVWRLSKSLGVSVREAGLELANGKHWDDVDKLF
;
A
#
# COMPACT_ATOMS: atom_id res chain seq x y z
N MET A 1 -2.09 21.64 -26.96
CA MET A 1 -3.35 22.33 -27.37
C MET A 1 -3.81 23.23 -26.23
N LYS A 2 -4.06 24.49 -26.53
CA LYS A 2 -4.56 25.43 -25.51
C LYS A 2 -6.07 25.21 -25.34
N ARG A 3 -6.50 24.94 -24.10
CA ARG A 3 -7.91 24.81 -23.77
C ARG A 3 -8.60 26.18 -23.73
N ALA A 4 -9.84 26.26 -24.19
CA ALA A 4 -10.66 27.46 -24.04
C ALA A 4 -10.96 27.71 -22.56
N ASP A 5 -11.06 28.98 -22.17
CA ASP A 5 -11.48 29.35 -20.82
C ASP A 5 -13.00 29.11 -20.68
N ASP A 6 -13.35 28.04 -20.00
CA ASP A 6 -14.72 27.64 -19.72
C ASP A 6 -15.02 27.64 -18.20
N PHE A 7 -14.19 28.32 -17.41
CA PHE A 7 -14.27 28.32 -15.95
C PHE A 7 -15.65 28.77 -15.44
N GLN A 8 -16.21 29.84 -15.99
CA GLN A 8 -17.49 30.37 -15.54
C GLN A 8 -18.65 29.38 -15.79
N VAL A 9 -18.61 28.66 -16.88
CA VAL A 9 -19.60 27.61 -17.20
C VAL A 9 -19.43 26.41 -16.26
N ARG A 10 -18.20 26.00 -16.03
CA ARG A 10 -17.91 24.79 -15.21
C ARG A 10 -18.15 25.02 -13.72
N ARG A 11 -17.95 26.24 -13.22
CA ARG A 11 -18.18 26.54 -11.81
C ARG A 11 -19.66 26.73 -11.44
N ALA A 12 -20.57 26.86 -12.42
CA ALA A 12 -21.96 27.25 -12.19
C ALA A 12 -22.66 26.39 -11.12
N HIS A 13 -22.40 25.08 -11.12
CA HIS A 13 -22.99 24.14 -10.15
C HIS A 13 -22.41 24.26 -8.73
N LEU A 14 -21.31 25.00 -8.55
CA LEU A 14 -20.64 25.24 -7.26
C LEU A 14 -20.83 26.68 -6.75
N ALA A 15 -21.28 27.59 -7.62
CA ALA A 15 -21.27 29.02 -7.36
C ALA A 15 -22.11 29.46 -6.14
N ASN A 16 -23.17 28.71 -5.82
CA ASN A 16 -24.10 29.01 -4.71
C ASN A 16 -23.77 28.20 -3.43
N LEU A 17 -22.71 27.41 -3.42
CA LEU A 17 -22.32 26.65 -2.25
C LEU A 17 -21.51 27.52 -1.29
N THR A 18 -21.72 27.33 0.00
CA THR A 18 -20.89 27.92 1.06
C THR A 18 -19.53 27.21 1.09
N ASP A 19 -18.53 27.80 1.77
CA ASP A 19 -17.22 27.20 1.95
C ASP A 19 -17.31 25.83 2.66
N GLU A 20 -18.21 25.72 3.62
CA GLU A 20 -18.47 24.48 4.36
C GLU A 20 -19.06 23.38 3.44
N GLU A 21 -20.06 23.75 2.62
CA GLU A 21 -20.65 22.84 1.64
C GLU A 21 -19.65 22.42 0.55
N LEU A 22 -18.76 23.32 0.12
CA LEU A 22 -17.66 23.00 -0.81
C LEU A 22 -16.66 22.04 -0.19
N TYR A 23 -16.31 22.22 1.08
CA TYR A 23 -15.43 21.33 1.83
C TYR A 23 -16.02 19.91 1.91
N ASP A 24 -17.26 19.77 2.32
CA ASP A 24 -17.97 18.51 2.43
C ASP A 24 -18.08 17.81 1.07
N ARG A 25 -18.42 18.57 0.02
CA ARG A 25 -18.50 18.05 -1.34
C ARG A 25 -17.15 17.56 -1.84
N PHE A 26 -16.08 18.30 -1.59
CA PHE A 26 -14.73 17.91 -1.97
C PHE A 26 -14.36 16.56 -1.36
N TRP A 27 -14.52 16.40 -0.06
CA TRP A 27 -14.16 15.15 0.62
C TRP A 27 -15.04 13.98 0.22
N ASN A 28 -16.33 14.21 0.04
CA ASN A 28 -17.24 13.17 -0.47
C ASN A 28 -16.81 12.67 -1.85
N LEU A 29 -16.49 13.57 -2.77
CA LEU A 29 -16.00 13.20 -4.10
C LEU A 29 -14.61 12.54 -4.06
N ALA A 30 -13.71 13.02 -3.20
CA ALA A 30 -12.39 12.43 -3.01
C ALA A 30 -12.49 10.99 -2.52
N GLU A 31 -13.36 10.71 -1.55
CA GLU A 31 -13.63 9.34 -1.07
C GLU A 31 -14.18 8.44 -2.17
N GLN A 32 -15.14 8.91 -2.96
CA GLN A 32 -15.69 8.17 -4.09
C GLN A 32 -14.65 7.79 -5.14
N ILE A 33 -13.60 8.59 -5.31
CA ILE A 33 -12.48 8.28 -6.21
C ILE A 33 -11.49 7.33 -5.55
N VAL A 34 -11.16 7.55 -4.28
CA VAL A 34 -10.11 6.81 -3.56
C VAL A 34 -10.56 5.41 -3.16
N ASP A 35 -11.81 5.23 -2.71
CA ASP A 35 -12.31 3.94 -2.23
C ASP A 35 -12.18 2.80 -3.25
N PRO A 36 -12.57 2.96 -4.53
CA PRO A 36 -12.33 1.91 -5.53
C PRO A 36 -10.85 1.61 -5.76
N LEU A 37 -9.97 2.62 -5.67
CA LEU A 37 -8.53 2.45 -5.81
C LEU A 37 -7.92 1.68 -4.64
N LEU A 38 -8.37 1.97 -3.41
CA LEU A 38 -7.98 1.23 -2.22
C LEU A 38 -8.41 -0.24 -2.30
N GLU A 39 -9.63 -0.49 -2.78
CA GLU A 39 -10.15 -1.85 -2.96
C GLU A 39 -9.36 -2.61 -4.02
N LEU A 40 -9.01 -1.98 -5.13
CA LEU A 40 -8.12 -2.56 -6.14
C LEU A 40 -6.73 -2.86 -5.56
N GLY A 41 -6.16 -1.95 -4.80
CA GLY A 41 -4.87 -2.15 -4.12
C GLY A 41 -4.91 -3.27 -3.09
N ARG A 42 -6.02 -3.41 -2.38
CA ARG A 42 -6.23 -4.49 -1.40
C ARG A 42 -6.33 -5.87 -2.05
N LYS A 43 -6.95 -5.96 -3.22
CA LYS A 43 -7.18 -7.23 -3.94
C LYS A 43 -6.05 -7.61 -4.87
N ASN A 44 -5.26 -6.67 -5.33
CA ASN A 44 -4.26 -6.87 -6.37
C ASN A 44 -2.90 -6.34 -5.92
N THR A 45 -1.87 -7.13 -6.13
CA THR A 45 -0.49 -6.71 -5.96
C THR A 45 0.40 -7.37 -7.00
N THR A 46 1.62 -6.88 -7.12
CA THR A 46 2.65 -7.45 -7.98
C THR A 46 3.97 -7.56 -7.23
N PRO A 47 4.90 -8.43 -7.65
CA PRO A 47 6.23 -8.49 -7.04
C PRO A 47 6.97 -7.13 -7.06
N SER A 48 6.74 -6.31 -8.08
CA SER A 48 7.34 -4.97 -8.19
C SER A 48 6.80 -4.00 -7.14
N ILE A 49 5.50 -4.04 -6.87
CA ILE A 49 4.87 -3.24 -5.81
C ILE A 49 5.41 -3.66 -4.44
N GLU A 50 5.44 -4.96 -4.15
CA GLU A 50 5.92 -5.48 -2.88
C GLU A 50 7.40 -5.14 -2.65
N ARG A 51 8.24 -5.24 -3.69
CA ARG A 51 9.63 -4.77 -3.63
C ARG A 51 9.74 -3.30 -3.30
N SER A 52 8.93 -2.45 -3.94
CA SER A 52 8.92 -1.02 -3.69
C SER A 52 8.56 -0.68 -2.24
N ILE A 53 7.60 -1.41 -1.66
CA ILE A 53 7.20 -1.24 -0.26
C ILE A 53 8.37 -1.58 0.68
N LEU A 54 9.02 -2.73 0.48
CA LEU A 54 10.14 -3.15 1.31
C LEU A 54 11.35 -2.21 1.20
N LEU A 55 11.63 -1.69 -0.01
CA LEU A 55 12.67 -0.66 -0.19
C LEU A 55 12.38 0.60 0.65
N ARG A 56 11.11 1.04 0.69
CA ARG A 56 10.68 2.17 1.52
C ARG A 56 10.74 1.87 3.02
N MET A 57 10.64 0.60 3.41
CA MET A 57 10.83 0.15 4.78
C MET A 57 12.31 0.07 5.20
N GLY A 58 13.25 0.38 4.29
CA GLY A 58 14.68 0.46 4.57
C GLY A 58 15.48 -0.80 4.23
N PHE A 59 14.89 -1.76 3.50
CA PHE A 59 15.63 -2.92 2.99
C PHE A 59 16.36 -2.60 1.69
N SER A 60 17.54 -3.19 1.49
CA SER A 60 18.28 -3.08 0.23
C SER A 60 17.66 -3.94 -0.88
N SER A 61 18.00 -3.64 -2.13
CA SER A 61 17.52 -4.42 -3.29
C SER A 61 17.91 -5.91 -3.23
N LEU A 62 19.04 -6.22 -2.60
CA LEU A 62 19.49 -7.60 -2.41
C LEU A 62 18.67 -8.35 -1.35
N GLU A 63 18.26 -7.66 -0.29
CA GLU A 63 17.45 -8.22 0.79
C GLU A 63 15.98 -8.38 0.39
N VAL A 64 15.46 -7.45 -0.41
CA VAL A 64 14.06 -7.44 -0.86
C VAL A 64 13.71 -8.65 -1.71
N LYS A 65 14.61 -9.06 -2.59
CA LYS A 65 14.36 -10.16 -3.53
C LYS A 65 13.98 -11.47 -2.81
N PRO A 66 14.80 -12.02 -1.90
CA PRO A 66 14.45 -13.26 -1.21
C PRO A 66 13.18 -13.13 -0.32
N ILE A 67 12.91 -11.96 0.24
CA ILE A 67 11.69 -11.74 1.02
C ILE A 67 10.45 -11.86 0.11
N VAL A 68 10.44 -11.18 -1.04
CA VAL A 68 9.30 -11.23 -1.97
C VAL A 68 9.12 -12.62 -2.56
N GLU A 69 10.23 -13.29 -2.93
CA GLU A 69 10.18 -14.68 -3.42
C GLU A 69 9.59 -15.62 -2.36
N GLY A 70 9.97 -15.47 -1.09
CA GLY A 70 9.42 -16.26 0.00
C GLY A 70 7.93 -16.03 0.19
N VAL A 71 7.47 -14.77 0.14
CA VAL A 71 6.05 -14.42 0.21
C VAL A 71 5.26 -14.99 -0.97
N MET A 72 5.84 -14.98 -2.17
CA MET A 72 5.25 -15.62 -3.36
C MET A 72 5.12 -17.14 -3.18
N ASN A 73 6.19 -17.81 -2.75
CA ASN A 73 6.22 -19.24 -2.55
C ASN A 73 5.21 -19.73 -1.50
N LYS A 74 4.91 -18.88 -0.51
CA LYS A 74 3.88 -19.13 0.51
C LYS A 74 2.47 -18.72 0.07
N ASN A 75 2.27 -18.24 -1.17
CA ASN A 75 0.99 -17.71 -1.66
C ASN A 75 0.43 -16.56 -0.81
N MET A 76 1.29 -15.75 -0.22
CA MET A 76 0.92 -14.67 0.70
C MET A 76 1.04 -13.27 0.10
N MET A 77 1.14 -13.16 -1.23
CA MET A 77 1.23 -11.85 -1.91
C MET A 77 0.06 -10.94 -1.57
N GLY A 78 -1.16 -11.50 -1.45
CA GLY A 78 -2.36 -10.75 -1.04
C GLY A 78 -2.33 -10.24 0.40
N LYS A 79 -1.45 -10.77 1.24
CA LYS A 79 -1.25 -10.27 2.61
C LYS A 79 -0.30 -9.08 2.67
N GLY A 80 0.53 -8.90 1.64
CA GLY A 80 1.55 -7.86 1.52
C GLY A 80 2.87 -8.22 2.20
N ALA A 81 3.99 -8.12 1.47
CA ALA A 81 5.30 -8.48 1.99
C ALA A 81 5.71 -7.63 3.20
N GLY A 82 5.40 -6.33 3.18
CA GLY A 82 5.64 -5.44 4.32
C GLY A 82 4.84 -5.84 5.57
N ASN A 83 3.59 -6.27 5.40
CA ASN A 83 2.74 -6.75 6.48
C ASN A 83 3.27 -8.07 7.07
N VAL A 84 3.76 -8.97 6.22
CA VAL A 84 4.41 -10.22 6.68
C VAL A 84 5.60 -9.91 7.57
N VAL A 85 6.51 -9.05 7.12
CA VAL A 85 7.68 -8.63 7.91
C VAL A 85 7.26 -7.97 9.23
N TRP A 86 6.29 -7.07 9.18
CA TRP A 86 5.81 -6.36 10.37
C TRP A 86 5.16 -7.31 11.39
N ARG A 87 4.30 -8.22 10.96
CA ARG A 87 3.68 -9.22 11.87
C ARG A 87 4.73 -10.14 12.48
N LEU A 88 5.70 -10.59 11.68
CA LEU A 88 6.80 -11.41 12.20
C LEU A 88 7.60 -10.64 13.26
N SER A 89 7.92 -9.38 13.03
CA SER A 89 8.63 -8.55 14.03
C SER A 89 7.88 -8.47 15.35
N LYS A 90 6.55 -8.33 15.30
CA LYS A 90 5.70 -8.32 16.50
C LYS A 90 5.67 -9.67 17.21
N SER A 91 5.57 -10.74 16.45
CA SER A 91 5.55 -12.12 17.01
C SER A 91 6.86 -12.50 17.68
N LEU A 92 7.99 -12.10 17.09
CA LEU A 92 9.33 -12.39 17.63
C LEU A 92 9.80 -11.37 18.68
N GLY A 93 9.14 -10.22 18.79
CA GLY A 93 9.56 -9.14 19.69
C GLY A 93 10.86 -8.45 19.25
N VAL A 94 11.15 -8.47 17.95
CA VAL A 94 12.35 -7.85 17.34
C VAL A 94 11.98 -6.67 16.45
N SER A 95 12.98 -5.91 16.01
CA SER A 95 12.74 -4.81 15.07
C SER A 95 12.26 -5.33 13.70
N VAL A 96 11.57 -4.46 12.96
CA VAL A 96 11.14 -4.75 11.57
C VAL A 96 12.34 -5.09 10.69
N ARG A 97 13.46 -4.41 10.90
CA ARG A 97 14.72 -4.65 10.19
C ARG A 97 15.25 -6.05 10.43
N GLU A 98 15.34 -6.46 11.69
CA GLU A 98 15.81 -7.80 12.08
C GLU A 98 14.91 -8.89 11.55
N ALA A 99 13.59 -8.77 11.70
CA ALA A 99 12.63 -9.74 11.17
C ALA A 99 12.78 -9.91 9.65
N GLY A 100 12.93 -8.82 8.91
CA GLY A 100 13.12 -8.88 7.47
C GLY A 100 14.44 -9.53 7.06
N LEU A 101 15.54 -9.28 7.78
CA LEU A 101 16.82 -9.94 7.54
C LEU A 101 16.77 -11.44 7.81
N GLU A 102 16.07 -11.87 8.87
CA GLU A 102 15.87 -13.29 9.15
C GLU A 102 15.08 -13.98 8.02
N LEU A 103 14.02 -13.33 7.51
CA LEU A 103 13.29 -13.84 6.33
C LEU A 103 14.17 -13.89 5.08
N ALA A 104 14.97 -12.86 4.83
CA ALA A 104 15.89 -12.82 3.70
C ALA A 104 16.94 -13.95 3.75
N ASN A 105 17.33 -14.35 4.96
CA ASN A 105 18.23 -15.47 5.23
C ASN A 105 17.51 -16.84 5.26
N GLY A 106 16.26 -16.91 4.89
CA GLY A 106 15.49 -18.15 4.80
C GLY A 106 14.92 -18.68 6.12
N LYS A 107 14.98 -17.87 7.21
CA LYS A 107 14.51 -18.27 8.52
C LYS A 107 13.06 -17.84 8.76
N HIS A 108 12.38 -18.49 9.71
CA HIS A 108 11.03 -18.15 10.21
C HIS A 108 9.89 -18.23 9.19
N TRP A 109 10.10 -18.82 8.03
CA TRP A 109 9.03 -19.00 7.05
C TRP A 109 7.90 -19.93 7.54
N ASP A 110 8.20 -20.89 8.42
CA ASP A 110 7.18 -21.73 9.05
C ASP A 110 6.38 -20.99 10.12
N ASP A 111 7.00 -19.97 10.75
CA ASP A 111 6.30 -19.10 11.70
C ASP A 111 5.36 -18.13 10.98
N VAL A 112 5.73 -17.68 9.77
CA VAL A 112 4.87 -16.82 8.94
C VAL A 112 3.52 -17.48 8.66
N ASP A 113 3.47 -18.78 8.43
CA ASP A 113 2.21 -19.52 8.18
C ASP A 113 1.22 -19.41 9.34
N LYS A 114 1.70 -19.18 10.56
CA LYS A 114 0.90 -19.07 11.78
C LYS A 114 0.39 -17.65 12.04
N LEU A 115 0.84 -16.66 11.29
CA LEU A 115 0.51 -15.24 11.50
C LEU A 115 -0.80 -14.81 10.85
N PHE A 116 -1.34 -15.61 9.96
CA PHE A 116 -2.49 -15.35 9.12
C PHE A 116 -3.48 -16.55 9.19
#